data_a9d08216981c2b4c34ba96b81ea8fefb
#
_entry.id   a9d08216981c2b4c34ba96b81ea8fefb
#
_cell.length_a   1.000
_cell.length_b   1.000
_cell.length_c   1.000
_cell.angle_alpha   90.00
_cell.angle_beta   90.00
_cell.angle_gamma   90.00
#
_symmetry.space_group_name_H-M   'P 1'
#
loop_
_entity.id
_entity.type
_entity.pdbx_description
1 polymer ?
#
loop_
_entity_poly.entity_id
_entity_poly.type
_entity_poly.pdbx_seq_one_letter_code
_entity_poly.pdbx_strand_id
1 'polypeptide(L)'
;VVGGGNSGAQILAEVSKVADTVWVTPQEPVFLADEVDGRVLFERATERWKAQQEGRVIEQPVGGLGDIVMVPPVVEARERGVLGTVRPFKRFTHKGVIWADGSESEVDAVIWCTGFKPALDHLDRLGVLNDEGRVDVDGTHSIREPRLWLVGYGEWTGAASATLIGVTRTARSTVSEIDTFLNG
;
A
#
# COMPACT_ATOMS: atom_id res chain seq x y z
N VAL A 1 0.57 -2.82 -17.30
CA VAL A 1 0.58 -2.88 -15.83
C VAL A 1 0.07 -1.54 -15.30
N VAL A 2 -0.89 -1.54 -14.38
CA VAL A 2 -1.52 -0.31 -13.84
C VAL A 2 -1.26 -0.20 -12.34
N GLY A 3 -0.58 0.88 -11.93
CA GLY A 3 -0.26 1.18 -10.53
C GLY A 3 1.21 1.56 -10.31
N GLY A 4 1.46 2.62 -9.56
CA GLY A 4 2.78 3.25 -9.38
C GLY A 4 3.54 2.85 -8.12
N GLY A 5 3.19 1.74 -7.47
CA GLY A 5 3.87 1.24 -6.27
C GLY A 5 4.77 0.04 -6.53
N ASN A 6 5.30 -0.55 -5.45
CA ASN A 6 6.21 -1.70 -5.48
C ASN A 6 5.70 -2.87 -6.32
N SER A 7 4.43 -3.26 -6.16
CA SER A 7 3.84 -4.36 -6.94
C SER A 7 3.85 -4.07 -8.44
N GLY A 8 3.53 -2.82 -8.85
CA GLY A 8 3.55 -2.41 -10.26
C GLY A 8 4.94 -2.51 -10.86
N ALA A 9 5.95 -1.98 -10.18
CA ALA A 9 7.33 -2.01 -10.64
C ALA A 9 7.91 -3.43 -10.74
N GLN A 10 7.67 -4.27 -9.72
CA GLN A 10 8.18 -5.64 -9.69
C GLN A 10 7.51 -6.53 -10.75
N ILE A 11 6.19 -6.44 -10.90
CA ILE A 11 5.46 -7.19 -11.93
C ILE A 11 5.86 -6.72 -13.33
N LEU A 12 6.00 -5.41 -13.54
CA LEU A 12 6.51 -4.86 -14.79
C LEU A 12 7.91 -5.42 -15.12
N ALA A 13 8.81 -5.43 -14.13
CA ALA A 13 10.17 -5.95 -14.30
C ALA A 13 10.21 -7.39 -14.80
N GLU A 14 9.29 -8.24 -14.32
CA GLU A 14 9.21 -9.64 -14.74
C GLU A 14 8.48 -9.79 -16.10
N VAL A 15 7.31 -9.18 -16.26
CA VAL A 15 6.50 -9.33 -17.47
C VAL A 15 7.21 -8.74 -18.69
N SER A 16 7.96 -7.65 -18.54
CA SER A 16 8.73 -7.03 -19.63
C SER A 16 9.88 -7.89 -20.19
N LYS A 17 10.17 -9.03 -19.57
CA LYS A 17 11.13 -10.01 -20.11
C LYS A 17 10.52 -10.92 -21.19
N VAL A 18 9.20 -11.02 -21.21
CA VAL A 18 8.48 -11.99 -22.06
C VAL A 18 7.36 -11.37 -22.90
N ALA A 19 7.03 -10.10 -22.70
CA ALA A 19 5.99 -9.38 -23.42
C ALA A 19 6.31 -7.88 -23.55
N ASP A 20 5.76 -7.24 -24.58
CA ASP A 20 5.74 -5.80 -24.69
C ASP A 20 4.84 -5.21 -23.57
N THR A 21 5.34 -4.21 -22.87
CA THR A 21 4.65 -3.68 -21.70
C THR A 21 4.47 -2.17 -21.75
N VAL A 22 3.34 -1.73 -21.20
CA VAL A 22 3.07 -0.31 -20.91
C VAL A 22 2.81 -0.19 -19.41
N TRP A 23 3.51 0.73 -18.76
CA TRP A 23 3.32 1.01 -17.34
C TRP A 23 2.48 2.27 -17.15
N VAL A 24 1.29 2.09 -16.58
CA VAL A 24 0.29 3.16 -16.38
C VAL A 24 0.29 3.59 -14.92
N THR A 25 0.57 4.87 -14.68
CA THR A 25 0.61 5.44 -13.32
C THR A 25 -0.10 6.80 -13.27
N PRO A 26 -0.76 7.17 -12.16
CA PRO A 26 -1.44 8.46 -12.04
C PRO A 26 -0.46 9.64 -12.01
N GLN A 27 0.74 9.42 -11.51
CA GLN A 27 1.85 10.38 -11.42
C GLN A 27 3.18 9.64 -11.59
N GLU A 28 4.28 10.38 -11.72
CA GLU A 28 5.61 9.75 -11.77
C GLU A 28 5.88 8.95 -10.49
N PRO A 29 6.33 7.68 -10.63
CA PRO A 29 6.71 6.87 -9.48
C PRO A 29 7.92 7.45 -8.75
N VAL A 30 7.94 7.31 -7.44
CA VAL A 30 9.09 7.67 -6.61
C VAL A 30 9.88 6.40 -6.29
N PHE A 31 11.16 6.40 -6.62
CA PHE A 31 12.07 5.30 -6.35
C PHE A 31 12.95 5.64 -5.15
N LEU A 32 13.13 4.67 -4.28
CA LEU A 32 14.13 4.77 -3.22
C LEU A 32 15.54 4.64 -3.80
N ALA A 33 16.52 5.15 -3.07
CA ALA A 33 17.92 4.96 -3.42
C ALA A 33 18.28 3.45 -3.43
N ASP A 34 19.20 3.05 -4.29
CA ASP A 34 19.54 1.64 -4.52
C ASP A 34 20.05 0.93 -3.25
N GLU A 35 20.58 1.69 -2.27
CA GLU A 35 21.06 1.19 -0.99
C GLU A 35 19.92 0.90 0.01
N VAL A 36 18.69 1.33 -0.30
CA VAL A 36 17.52 1.13 0.56
C VAL A 36 16.83 -0.18 0.21
N ASP A 37 17.17 -1.22 0.95
CA ASP A 37 16.56 -2.54 0.85
C ASP A 37 15.40 -2.74 1.87
N GLY A 38 14.83 -3.94 1.86
CA GLY A 38 13.76 -4.30 2.79
C GLY A 38 14.20 -4.26 4.27
N ARG A 39 15.48 -4.44 4.57
CA ARG A 39 16.04 -4.37 5.94
C ARG A 39 16.02 -2.93 6.43
N VAL A 40 16.49 -2.00 5.61
CA VAL A 40 16.48 -0.56 5.93
C VAL A 40 15.05 -0.08 6.15
N LEU A 41 14.10 -0.53 5.32
CA LEU A 41 12.68 -0.21 5.52
C LEU A 41 12.12 -0.77 6.83
N PHE A 42 12.52 -1.98 7.20
CA PHE A 42 12.15 -2.58 8.48
C PHE A 42 12.69 -1.80 9.68
N GLU A 43 13.96 -1.41 9.63
CA GLU A 43 14.59 -0.60 10.66
C GLU A 43 13.88 0.75 10.81
N ARG A 44 13.58 1.43 9.70
CA ARG A 44 12.80 2.68 9.68
C ARG A 44 11.38 2.53 10.25
N ALA A 45 10.67 1.46 9.86
CA ALA A 45 9.32 1.18 10.40
C ALA A 45 9.36 0.91 11.92
N THR A 46 10.40 0.21 12.38
CA THR A 46 10.59 -0.10 13.81
C THR A 46 10.90 1.17 14.60
N GLU A 47 11.73 2.04 14.07
CA GLU A 47 12.09 3.31 14.70
C GLU A 47 10.89 4.26 14.79
N ARG A 48 10.09 4.35 13.73
CA ARG A 48 8.81 5.08 13.75
C ARG A 48 7.88 4.59 14.85
N TRP A 49 7.71 3.28 14.95
CA TRP A 49 6.86 2.70 15.98
C TRP A 49 7.36 3.06 17.38
N LYS A 50 8.66 2.94 17.64
CA LYS A 50 9.25 3.32 18.93
C LYS A 50 9.02 4.79 19.24
N ALA A 51 9.25 5.66 18.27
CA ALA A 51 9.04 7.09 18.44
C ALA A 51 7.58 7.44 18.75
N GLN A 52 6.64 6.78 18.08
CA GLN A 52 5.21 6.96 18.35
C GLN A 52 4.86 6.54 19.79
N GLN A 53 5.42 5.43 20.29
CA GLN A 53 5.23 5.01 21.69
C GLN A 53 5.82 6.01 22.71
N GLU A 54 6.89 6.69 22.33
CA GLU A 54 7.60 7.68 23.17
C GLU A 54 7.06 9.12 22.96
N GLY A 55 6.03 9.31 22.13
CA GLY A 55 5.47 10.62 21.80
C GLY A 55 6.44 11.55 21.03
N ARG A 56 7.47 10.96 20.39
CA ARG A 56 8.44 11.70 19.58
C ARG A 56 7.97 11.81 18.13
N VAL A 57 8.12 12.99 17.54
CA VAL A 57 7.95 13.19 16.10
C VAL A 57 9.26 12.83 15.39
N ILE A 58 9.23 11.89 14.48
CA ILE A 58 10.35 11.65 13.56
C ILE A 58 10.08 12.43 12.28
N GLU A 59 10.99 13.32 11.90
CA GLU A 59 11.01 13.86 10.54
C GLU A 59 11.18 12.71 9.57
N GLN A 60 10.25 12.58 8.63
CA GLN A 60 10.30 11.51 7.65
C GLN A 60 11.54 11.70 6.77
N PRO A 61 12.45 10.71 6.66
CA PRO A 61 13.45 10.76 5.60
C PRO A 61 12.73 10.81 4.25
N VAL A 62 13.30 11.52 3.30
CA VAL A 62 12.82 11.54 1.91
C VAL A 62 12.65 10.08 1.44
N GLY A 63 11.43 9.72 1.07
CA GLY A 63 11.04 8.35 0.73
C GLY A 63 10.12 7.72 1.78
N GLY A 64 8.83 7.57 1.44
CA GLY A 64 7.81 6.92 2.26
C GLY A 64 7.84 5.39 2.14
N LEU A 65 7.13 4.69 3.04
CA LEU A 65 6.93 3.22 2.93
C LEU A 65 6.21 2.80 1.63
N GLY A 66 5.60 3.75 0.90
CA GLY A 66 4.93 3.53 -0.38
C GLY A 66 5.83 3.66 -1.61
N ASP A 67 7.05 4.19 -1.46
CA ASP A 67 7.97 4.38 -2.56
C ASP A 67 8.58 3.05 -3.04
N ILE A 68 9.01 3.02 -4.29
CA ILE A 68 9.47 1.79 -4.93
C ILE A 68 10.87 1.43 -4.45
N VAL A 69 10.99 0.24 -3.89
CA VAL A 69 12.26 -0.35 -3.49
C VAL A 69 12.98 -0.88 -4.73
N MET A 70 14.26 -0.51 -4.87
CA MET A 70 15.10 -0.93 -5.98
C MET A 70 15.65 -2.34 -5.77
N VAL A 71 14.72 -3.32 -5.70
CA VAL A 71 15.11 -4.75 -5.68
C VAL A 71 15.79 -5.14 -7.00
N PRO A 72 16.66 -6.18 -7.03
CA PRO A 72 17.44 -6.53 -8.22
C PRO A 72 16.65 -6.60 -9.54
N PRO A 73 15.45 -7.20 -9.61
CA PRO A 73 14.67 -7.21 -10.84
C PRO A 73 14.24 -5.81 -11.33
N VAL A 74 13.98 -4.87 -10.40
CA VAL A 74 13.60 -3.50 -10.73
C VAL A 74 14.82 -2.70 -11.20
N VAL A 75 16.00 -2.91 -10.59
CA VAL A 75 17.27 -2.34 -11.09
C VAL A 75 17.53 -2.81 -12.51
N GLU A 76 17.45 -4.12 -12.79
CA GLU A 76 17.59 -4.69 -14.13
C GLU A 76 16.58 -4.09 -15.13
N ALA A 77 15.33 -3.90 -14.73
CA ALA A 77 14.31 -3.28 -15.55
C ALA A 77 14.64 -1.81 -15.87
N ARG A 78 15.20 -1.07 -14.91
CA ARG A 78 15.71 0.29 -15.13
C ARG A 78 16.83 0.31 -16.17
N GLU A 79 17.79 -0.60 -16.06
CA GLU A 79 18.89 -0.72 -17.01
C GLU A 79 18.41 -1.07 -18.43
N ARG A 80 17.35 -1.87 -18.54
CA ARG A 80 16.69 -2.16 -19.81
C ARG A 80 15.82 -1.00 -20.35
N GLY A 81 15.64 0.07 -19.58
CA GLY A 81 14.88 1.24 -19.98
C GLY A 81 13.35 1.05 -20.01
N VAL A 82 12.81 0.03 -19.29
CA VAL A 82 11.37 -0.30 -19.34
C VAL A 82 10.53 0.36 -18.24
N LEU A 83 11.14 1.15 -17.35
CA LEU A 83 10.42 1.82 -16.25
C LEU A 83 9.74 3.15 -16.64
N GLY A 84 9.68 3.47 -17.93
CA GLY A 84 8.94 4.65 -18.42
C GLY A 84 7.44 4.49 -18.18
N THR A 85 6.78 5.59 -17.77
CA THR A 85 5.35 5.57 -17.44
C THR A 85 4.49 6.40 -18.37
N VAL A 86 3.23 6.00 -18.52
CA VAL A 86 2.18 6.80 -19.17
C VAL A 86 1.06 7.11 -18.20
N ARG A 87 0.27 8.13 -18.52
CA ARG A 87 -0.87 8.54 -17.68
C ARG A 87 -2.10 7.64 -17.93
N PRO A 88 -3.07 7.58 -17.00
CA PRO A 88 -4.22 6.68 -17.09
C PRO A 88 -5.00 6.86 -18.39
N PHE A 89 -5.43 5.74 -18.95
CA PHE A 89 -6.37 5.71 -20.07
C PHE A 89 -7.79 6.08 -19.60
N LYS A 90 -8.63 6.56 -20.54
CA LYS A 90 -10.00 6.99 -20.24
C LYS A 90 -10.97 5.83 -20.10
N ARG A 91 -10.87 4.84 -21.00
CA ARG A 91 -11.79 3.70 -21.04
C ARG A 91 -11.23 2.54 -21.81
N PHE A 92 -11.82 1.39 -21.62
CA PHE A 92 -11.57 0.20 -22.43
C PHE A 92 -12.31 0.27 -23.76
N THR A 93 -11.77 -0.40 -24.76
CA THR A 93 -12.43 -0.80 -26.01
C THR A 93 -12.55 -2.32 -26.05
N HIS A 94 -13.08 -2.87 -27.15
CA HIS A 94 -13.15 -4.33 -27.33
C HIS A 94 -11.76 -4.98 -27.39
N LYS A 95 -10.74 -4.23 -27.87
CA LYS A 95 -9.40 -4.78 -28.09
C LYS A 95 -8.30 -4.06 -27.29
N GLY A 96 -8.63 -3.05 -26.52
CA GLY A 96 -7.59 -2.28 -25.85
C GLY A 96 -8.11 -1.12 -25.03
N VAL A 97 -7.41 0.02 -25.11
CA VAL A 97 -7.68 1.20 -24.31
C VAL A 97 -7.65 2.49 -25.16
N ILE A 98 -8.42 3.49 -24.73
CA ILE A 98 -8.36 4.85 -25.29
C ILE A 98 -7.68 5.78 -24.28
N TRP A 99 -6.65 6.46 -24.75
CA TRP A 99 -5.85 7.39 -23.97
C TRP A 99 -6.52 8.76 -23.82
N ALA A 100 -5.91 9.63 -23.01
CA ALA A 100 -6.44 10.97 -22.75
C ALA A 100 -6.50 11.86 -24.00
N ASP A 101 -5.58 11.68 -24.94
CA ASP A 101 -5.50 12.39 -26.22
C ASP A 101 -6.46 11.85 -27.30
N GLY A 102 -7.17 10.76 -27.00
CA GLY A 102 -8.11 10.11 -27.92
C GLY A 102 -7.49 9.00 -28.78
N SER A 103 -6.18 8.79 -28.70
CA SER A 103 -5.53 7.67 -29.38
C SER A 103 -5.95 6.33 -28.76
N GLU A 104 -5.86 5.25 -29.53
CA GLU A 104 -6.18 3.88 -29.10
C GLU A 104 -4.95 3.00 -29.18
N SER A 105 -4.80 2.11 -28.19
CA SER A 105 -3.80 1.05 -28.19
C SER A 105 -4.45 -0.29 -27.96
N GLU A 106 -4.08 -1.29 -28.76
CA GLU A 106 -4.47 -2.68 -28.50
C GLU A 106 -3.68 -3.22 -27.31
N VAL A 107 -4.34 -3.97 -26.42
CA VAL A 107 -3.74 -4.64 -25.28
C VAL A 107 -4.39 -6.01 -25.08
N ASP A 108 -3.59 -7.03 -24.84
CA ASP A 108 -4.06 -8.41 -24.62
C ASP A 108 -4.47 -8.63 -23.15
N ALA A 109 -3.80 -7.96 -22.23
CA ALA A 109 -4.05 -8.12 -20.81
C ALA A 109 -3.79 -6.81 -20.02
N VAL A 110 -4.52 -6.64 -18.92
CA VAL A 110 -4.30 -5.57 -17.95
C VAL A 110 -4.07 -6.19 -16.58
N ILE A 111 -2.92 -5.85 -15.97
CA ILE A 111 -2.58 -6.28 -14.60
C ILE A 111 -2.76 -5.09 -13.67
N TRP A 112 -3.71 -5.21 -12.75
CA TRP A 112 -4.02 -4.19 -11.77
C TRP A 112 -3.13 -4.31 -10.53
N CYS A 113 -2.33 -3.27 -10.28
CA CYS A 113 -1.44 -3.12 -9.13
C CYS A 113 -1.82 -1.89 -8.31
N THR A 114 -3.11 -1.64 -8.14
CA THR A 114 -3.68 -0.40 -7.59
C THR A 114 -3.83 -0.42 -6.07
N GLY A 115 -3.23 -1.39 -5.41
CA GLY A 115 -3.28 -1.57 -3.96
C GLY A 115 -4.58 -2.22 -3.48
N PHE A 116 -4.80 -2.16 -2.18
CA PHE A 116 -5.94 -2.78 -1.50
C PHE A 116 -6.76 -1.74 -0.77
N LYS A 117 -8.07 -1.97 -0.70
CA LYS A 117 -8.98 -1.24 0.19
C LYS A 117 -9.44 -2.17 1.29
N PRO A 118 -9.71 -1.66 2.50
CA PRO A 118 -10.32 -2.46 3.57
C PRO A 118 -11.67 -3.03 3.10
N ALA A 119 -11.90 -4.32 3.34
CA ALA A 119 -13.19 -4.96 3.11
C ALA A 119 -14.02 -4.91 4.40
N LEU A 120 -14.79 -3.85 4.59
CA LEU A 120 -15.52 -3.55 5.82
C LEU A 120 -17.04 -3.68 5.68
N ASP A 121 -17.56 -4.14 4.54
CA ASP A 121 -19.00 -4.28 4.26
C ASP A 121 -19.72 -5.14 5.32
N HIS A 122 -19.01 -6.08 5.94
CA HIS A 122 -19.53 -6.90 7.03
C HIS A 122 -19.86 -6.11 8.31
N LEU A 123 -19.35 -4.87 8.43
CA LEU A 123 -19.60 -3.96 9.54
C LEU A 123 -20.72 -2.94 9.27
N ASP A 124 -21.28 -2.91 8.06
CA ASP A 124 -22.30 -1.92 7.66
C ASP A 124 -23.47 -1.84 8.64
N ARG A 125 -23.92 -3.01 9.15
CA ARG A 125 -25.04 -3.09 10.08
C ARG A 125 -24.77 -2.50 11.46
N LEU A 126 -23.50 -2.29 11.81
CA LEU A 126 -23.09 -1.68 13.07
C LEU A 126 -23.10 -0.14 13.01
N GLY A 127 -23.18 0.45 11.81
CA GLY A 127 -23.17 1.89 11.63
C GLY A 127 -21.87 2.57 12.09
N VAL A 128 -20.75 1.85 12.09
CA VAL A 128 -19.46 2.31 12.60
C VAL A 128 -18.58 2.94 11.52
N LEU A 129 -18.95 2.81 10.25
CA LEU A 129 -18.20 3.37 9.14
C LEU A 129 -18.40 4.88 9.06
N ASN A 130 -17.32 5.59 8.79
CA ASN A 130 -17.31 7.02 8.49
C ASN A 130 -17.50 7.26 6.97
N ASP A 131 -17.50 8.54 6.55
CA ASP A 131 -17.69 8.94 5.13
C ASP A 131 -16.57 8.45 4.20
N GLU A 132 -15.41 8.08 4.75
CA GLU A 132 -14.31 7.49 3.99
C GLU A 132 -14.41 5.95 3.86
N GLY A 133 -15.46 5.34 4.44
CA GLY A 133 -15.64 3.89 4.50
C GLY A 133 -14.65 3.20 5.45
N ARG A 134 -14.22 3.89 6.50
CA ARG A 134 -13.34 3.37 7.56
C ARG A 134 -14.04 3.44 8.90
N VAL A 135 -13.52 2.69 9.88
CA VAL A 135 -13.94 2.81 11.28
C VAL A 135 -13.01 3.79 11.99
N ASP A 136 -13.58 4.76 12.69
CA ASP A 136 -12.80 5.65 13.56
C ASP A 136 -12.30 4.86 14.77
N VAL A 137 -10.97 4.88 14.99
CA VAL A 137 -10.32 4.08 16.04
C VAL A 137 -9.37 4.93 16.89
N ASP A 138 -9.22 4.52 18.16
CA ASP A 138 -8.09 4.88 19.01
C ASP A 138 -7.18 3.63 19.10
N GLY A 139 -6.00 3.70 18.50
CA GLY A 139 -5.18 2.51 18.27
C GLY A 139 -5.87 1.50 17.36
N THR A 140 -6.32 0.37 17.91
CA THR A 140 -7.14 -0.62 17.20
C THR A 140 -8.60 -0.65 17.66
N HIS A 141 -8.93 0.06 18.75
CA HIS A 141 -10.25 0.06 19.36
C HIS A 141 -11.20 1.04 18.66
N SER A 142 -12.39 0.59 18.28
CA SER A 142 -13.41 1.45 17.68
C SER A 142 -13.94 2.48 18.67
N ILE A 143 -14.01 3.75 18.23
CA ILE A 143 -14.56 4.84 19.04
C ILE A 143 -16.09 4.71 19.20
N ARG A 144 -16.77 4.15 18.19
CA ARG A 144 -18.25 4.07 18.16
C ARG A 144 -18.81 2.78 18.75
N GLU A 145 -18.10 1.65 18.59
CA GLU A 145 -18.54 0.35 19.11
C GLU A 145 -17.49 -0.18 20.10
N PRO A 146 -17.77 -0.13 21.40
CA PRO A 146 -16.77 -0.45 22.43
C PRO A 146 -16.35 -1.93 22.47
N ARG A 147 -17.03 -2.82 21.74
CA ARG A 147 -16.70 -4.24 21.62
C ARG A 147 -16.06 -4.59 20.27
N LEU A 148 -15.55 -3.60 19.55
CA LEU A 148 -14.96 -3.78 18.22
C LEU A 148 -13.51 -3.30 18.21
N TRP A 149 -12.60 -4.18 17.80
CA TRP A 149 -11.21 -3.89 17.51
C TRP A 149 -10.86 -4.29 16.09
N LEU A 150 -10.05 -3.48 15.42
CA LEU A 150 -9.61 -3.73 14.04
C LEU A 150 -8.10 -3.93 14.00
N VAL A 151 -7.65 -5.09 13.52
CA VAL A 151 -6.24 -5.46 13.44
C VAL A 151 -5.86 -5.75 11.99
N GLY A 152 -4.75 -5.17 11.52
CA GLY A 152 -4.23 -5.47 10.19
C GLY A 152 -4.79 -4.62 9.05
N TYR A 153 -5.51 -3.54 9.33
CA TYR A 153 -6.17 -2.72 8.30
C TYR A 153 -5.31 -1.55 7.76
N GLY A 154 -4.03 -1.50 8.06
CA GLY A 154 -3.12 -0.47 7.55
C GLY A 154 -2.78 0.60 8.59
N GLU A 155 -2.15 1.69 8.13
CA GLU A 155 -1.57 2.74 8.98
C GLU A 155 -2.57 3.33 9.99
N TRP A 156 -3.85 3.39 9.64
CA TRP A 156 -4.89 3.93 10.52
C TRP A 156 -5.26 3.00 11.70
N THR A 157 -4.84 1.75 11.69
CA THR A 157 -4.94 0.81 12.83
C THR A 157 -3.58 0.50 13.46
N GLY A 158 -2.56 1.28 13.11
CA GLY A 158 -1.21 1.19 13.66
C GLY A 158 -0.12 1.10 12.59
N ALA A 159 1.05 1.58 12.92
CA ALA A 159 2.19 1.63 12.01
C ALA A 159 2.51 0.25 11.41
N ALA A 160 2.48 0.17 10.09
CA ALA A 160 2.72 -1.04 9.30
C ALA A 160 1.77 -2.21 9.64
N SER A 161 0.57 -1.95 10.21
CA SER A 161 -0.33 -3.00 10.72
C SER A 161 -0.83 -3.96 9.65
N ALA A 162 -0.87 -3.55 8.37
CA ALA A 162 -1.19 -4.44 7.24
C ALA A 162 0.00 -5.27 6.75
N THR A 163 1.09 -5.34 7.50
CA THR A 163 2.27 -6.16 7.18
C THR A 163 2.46 -7.28 8.20
N LEU A 164 3.18 -8.36 7.82
CA LEU A 164 3.51 -9.47 8.72
C LEU A 164 4.24 -9.01 9.99
N ILE A 165 4.99 -7.91 9.88
CA ILE A 165 5.77 -7.35 10.99
C ILE A 165 4.88 -6.53 11.92
N GLY A 166 4.08 -5.62 11.36
CA GLY A 166 3.26 -4.71 12.13
C GLY A 166 2.07 -5.38 12.79
N VAL A 167 1.41 -6.33 12.10
CA VAL A 167 0.20 -7.00 12.60
C VAL A 167 0.45 -7.74 13.91
N THR A 168 1.61 -8.37 14.09
CA THR A 168 1.93 -9.09 15.33
C THR A 168 2.01 -8.14 16.54
N ARG A 169 2.50 -6.92 16.32
CA ARG A 169 2.60 -5.90 17.38
C ARG A 169 1.21 -5.37 17.77
N THR A 170 0.43 -4.96 16.79
CA THR A 170 -0.93 -4.45 17.03
C THR A 170 -1.83 -5.53 17.63
N ALA A 171 -1.73 -6.78 17.17
CA ALA A 171 -2.49 -7.88 17.74
C ALA A 171 -2.18 -8.11 19.25
N ARG A 172 -0.91 -8.01 19.65
CA ARG A 172 -0.55 -8.17 21.07
C ARG A 172 -1.13 -7.08 21.96
N SER A 173 -1.04 -5.82 21.55
CA SER A 173 -1.64 -4.71 22.31
C SER A 173 -3.16 -4.85 22.38
N THR A 174 -3.79 -5.17 21.25
CA THR A 174 -5.24 -5.39 21.16
C THR A 174 -5.72 -6.49 22.11
N VAL A 175 -5.01 -7.62 22.20
CA VAL A 175 -5.37 -8.72 23.13
C VAL A 175 -5.32 -8.23 24.57
N SER A 176 -4.31 -7.45 24.96
CA SER A 176 -4.20 -6.89 26.30
C SER A 176 -5.33 -5.88 26.60
N GLU A 177 -5.74 -5.08 25.63
CA GLU A 177 -6.87 -4.16 25.75
C GLU A 177 -8.19 -4.91 25.92
N ILE A 178 -8.42 -5.97 25.12
CA ILE A 178 -9.61 -6.82 25.23
C ILE A 178 -9.65 -7.50 26.59
N ASP A 179 -8.53 -8.05 27.07
CA ASP A 179 -8.46 -8.69 28.38
C ASP A 179 -8.82 -7.70 29.50
N THR A 180 -8.30 -6.48 29.43
CA THR A 180 -8.65 -5.40 30.37
C THR A 180 -10.14 -5.06 30.30
N PHE A 181 -10.70 -4.96 29.11
CA PHE A 181 -12.12 -4.66 28.88
C PHE A 181 -13.06 -5.74 29.44
N LEU A 182 -12.65 -7.00 29.36
CA LEU A 182 -13.48 -8.12 29.83
C LEU A 182 -13.40 -8.36 31.33
N ASN A 183 -12.30 -7.98 31.97
CA ASN A 183 -12.01 -8.28 33.37
C ASN A 183 -12.05 -7.02 34.30
N GLY A 184 -12.27 -5.85 33.73
CA GLY A 184 -12.42 -4.57 34.46
C GLY A 184 -13.88 -4.20 34.61
#